data_a32caf14df1ad0d2da77dd11a769d83c
#
_entry.id   a32caf14df1ad0d2da77dd11a769d83c
#
_cell.length_a   1.000
_cell.length_b   1.000
_cell.length_c   1.000
_cell.angle_alpha   90.00
_cell.angle_beta   90.00
_cell.angle_gamma   90.00
#
_symmetry.space_group_name_H-M   'P 1'
#
loop_
_entity.id
_entity.type
_entity.pdbx_description
1 polymer ?
#
loop_
_entity_poly.entity_id
_entity_poly.type
_entity_poly.pdbx_seq_one_letter_code
_entity_poly.pdbx_strand_id
1 'polypeptide(L)'
;MKKHSSKTVLALVLFLGLAFGCQQKQAEVKDESNDSSLYQYEGEPLRVAIIGLVHTHVHWILGREKVGDIEIIGIVEPNRELAQQYSEQHGYSMDLVYPSMEALWTEKQPEAVFDFGRIYDHLATVQFFAPKGVDIMVEKPLAVNWDHAQQMAKLAEEHQVELLTNYETSWYGSTYQAKSFVQDTAKVGPISRLVFNTGHPGPIEIGCNPEFLEWLTDPVLNGGGALPDFGCYGANISSWLLEGAAPLRVSCVTRQRKPELYPKVEDEANIFLEYEQSSVQINASWDWSHNRKDMEVFGNSAFLHCLNGQDMEYLPSEEEGRTQLKADALAPGFHDPFAYFVQVLKKGHTMEPYALASLENNLRVVQILEAARISAERREAVEFKELFP
;
A
#
# COMPACT_ATOMS: atom_id res chain seq x y z
N MET A 1 56.36 63.85 13.33
CA MET A 1 55.34 63.62 12.33
C MET A 1 55.71 62.36 11.51
N LYS A 2 55.18 61.20 11.84
CA LYS A 2 55.49 59.95 11.17
C LYS A 2 54.23 59.46 10.46
N LYS A 3 54.31 59.34 9.14
CA LYS A 3 53.30 58.70 8.31
C LYS A 3 53.35 57.17 8.52
N HIS A 4 52.23 56.54 8.87
CA HIS A 4 52.09 55.10 8.77
C HIS A 4 51.20 54.77 7.58
N SER A 5 51.82 54.09 6.63
CA SER A 5 51.17 53.47 5.46
C SER A 5 50.56 52.15 5.89
N SER A 6 49.23 52.01 5.73
CA SER A 6 48.52 50.75 5.91
C SER A 6 48.49 50.03 4.56
N LYS A 7 49.13 48.83 4.49
CA LYS A 7 49.02 47.93 3.35
C LYS A 7 47.82 47.03 3.57
N THR A 8 46.76 47.18 2.72
CA THR A 8 45.64 46.29 2.64
C THR A 8 46.06 45.03 1.90
N VAL A 9 46.09 43.89 2.60
CA VAL A 9 46.27 42.58 2.00
C VAL A 9 44.88 42.04 1.63
N LEU A 10 44.66 41.88 0.32
CA LEU A 10 43.45 41.29 -0.22
C LEU A 10 43.63 39.77 -0.15
N ALA A 11 42.98 39.12 0.81
CA ALA A 11 42.90 37.66 0.89
C ALA A 11 41.80 37.16 -0.04
N LEU A 12 42.22 36.51 -1.13
CA LEU A 12 41.34 35.80 -2.07
C LEU A 12 40.95 34.46 -1.41
N VAL A 13 39.76 34.37 -0.86
CA VAL A 13 39.19 33.11 -0.36
C VAL A 13 38.60 32.37 -1.54
N LEU A 14 39.33 31.35 -2.03
CA LEU A 14 38.75 30.35 -2.94
C LEU A 14 37.74 29.49 -2.15
N PHE A 15 36.45 29.66 -2.40
CA PHE A 15 35.43 28.70 -2.03
C PHE A 15 35.52 27.49 -2.98
N LEU A 16 36.23 26.44 -2.55
CA LEU A 16 36.03 25.11 -3.08
C LEU A 16 34.69 24.60 -2.53
N GLY A 17 33.65 24.67 -3.35
CA GLY A 17 32.38 24.01 -3.09
C GLY A 17 32.56 22.50 -3.13
N LEU A 18 32.78 21.91 -1.97
CA LEU A 18 32.56 20.48 -1.77
C LEU A 18 31.03 20.26 -1.76
N ALA A 19 30.49 19.88 -2.91
CA ALA A 19 29.17 19.29 -2.99
C ALA A 19 29.21 17.95 -2.24
N PHE A 20 29.04 17.99 -0.93
CA PHE A 20 28.60 16.81 -0.19
C PHE A 20 27.11 16.59 -0.54
N GLY A 21 26.86 15.77 -1.56
CA GLY A 21 25.58 15.12 -1.76
C GLY A 21 25.29 14.34 -0.47
N CYS A 22 24.43 14.91 0.37
CA CYS A 22 23.75 14.17 1.41
C CYS A 22 22.75 13.25 0.71
N GLN A 23 23.23 12.11 0.20
CA GLN A 23 22.39 10.93 0.12
C GLN A 23 22.06 10.56 1.57
N GLN A 24 20.98 11.11 2.10
CA GLN A 24 20.31 10.45 3.19
C GLN A 24 19.90 9.07 2.67
N LYS A 25 20.70 8.05 3.01
CA LYS A 25 20.24 6.68 3.01
C LYS A 25 18.92 6.73 3.78
N GLN A 26 17.81 6.52 3.11
CA GLN A 26 16.66 5.96 3.76
C GLN A 26 17.22 4.77 4.54
N ALA A 27 17.20 4.86 5.85
CA ALA A 27 17.41 3.70 6.66
C ALA A 27 16.24 2.78 6.27
N GLU A 28 16.51 1.81 5.40
CA GLU A 28 15.72 0.61 5.36
C GLU A 28 15.72 0.15 6.81
N VAL A 29 14.59 0.32 7.46
CA VAL A 29 14.27 -0.48 8.61
C VAL A 29 14.22 -1.88 8.01
N LYS A 30 15.33 -2.61 8.08
CA LYS A 30 15.32 -4.04 7.84
C LYS A 30 14.35 -4.57 8.86
N ASP A 31 13.16 -4.86 8.38
CA ASP A 31 12.18 -5.61 9.14
C ASP A 31 12.78 -7.00 9.33
N GLU A 32 13.42 -7.20 10.49
CA GLU A 32 14.05 -8.47 10.85
C GLU A 32 13.03 -9.63 10.94
N SER A 33 11.72 -9.32 10.76
CA SER A 33 10.64 -10.29 10.78
C SER A 33 10.52 -11.15 9.53
N ASN A 34 11.03 -10.67 8.39
CA ASN A 34 10.97 -11.38 7.13
C ASN A 34 12.30 -12.07 6.84
N ASP A 35 12.65 -13.10 7.62
CA ASP A 35 13.76 -13.98 7.27
C ASP A 35 13.34 -14.87 6.09
N SER A 36 13.49 -14.36 4.87
CA SER A 36 13.27 -15.09 3.62
C SER A 36 14.17 -16.30 3.48
N SER A 37 15.23 -16.39 4.29
CA SER A 37 16.22 -17.49 4.24
C SER A 37 15.61 -18.89 4.51
N LEU A 38 14.42 -18.94 5.08
CA LEU A 38 13.69 -20.21 5.35
C LEU A 38 12.73 -20.58 4.21
N TYR A 39 12.41 -19.66 3.27
CA TYR A 39 11.53 -19.97 2.16
C TYR A 39 12.32 -20.49 0.97
N GLN A 40 12.20 -21.77 0.70
CA GLN A 40 12.71 -22.41 -0.52
C GLN A 40 11.52 -22.94 -1.30
N TYR A 41 11.36 -22.47 -2.54
CA TYR A 41 10.30 -22.93 -3.40
C TYR A 41 10.72 -24.18 -4.17
N GLU A 42 9.85 -25.19 -4.13
CA GLU A 42 10.00 -26.40 -4.93
C GLU A 42 8.90 -26.43 -6.00
N GLY A 43 9.29 -26.32 -7.26
CA GLY A 43 8.38 -26.34 -8.41
C GLY A 43 8.86 -25.46 -9.55
N GLU A 44 8.08 -25.40 -10.62
CA GLU A 44 8.31 -24.48 -11.72
C GLU A 44 7.93 -23.06 -11.27
N PRO A 45 8.80 -22.05 -11.48
CA PRO A 45 8.52 -20.69 -11.09
C PRO A 45 7.25 -20.15 -11.80
N LEU A 46 6.55 -19.27 -11.14
CA LEU A 46 5.48 -18.49 -11.76
C LEU A 46 6.11 -17.47 -12.72
N ARG A 47 5.77 -17.58 -14.02
CA ARG A 47 6.28 -16.67 -15.05
C ARG A 47 5.47 -15.39 -15.07
N VAL A 48 6.06 -14.29 -14.63
CA VAL A 48 5.37 -13.02 -14.43
C VAL A 48 5.91 -11.89 -15.30
N ALA A 49 5.05 -10.90 -15.57
CA ALA A 49 5.50 -9.60 -16.06
C ALA A 49 5.16 -8.49 -15.07
N ILE A 50 6.00 -7.46 -15.10
CA ILE A 50 5.80 -6.22 -14.34
C ILE A 50 5.19 -5.19 -15.27
N ILE A 51 4.11 -4.54 -14.86
CA ILE A 51 3.42 -3.49 -15.61
C ILE A 51 3.63 -2.15 -14.92
N GLY A 52 4.37 -1.24 -15.58
CA GLY A 52 4.75 0.04 -15.00
C GLY A 52 5.88 -0.03 -13.98
N LEU A 53 6.61 1.07 -13.85
CA LEU A 53 7.70 1.24 -12.89
C LEU A 53 7.53 2.51 -12.02
N VAL A 54 6.37 3.16 -12.10
CA VAL A 54 6.16 4.47 -11.46
C VAL A 54 5.67 4.39 -10.01
N HIS A 55 5.21 3.22 -9.54
CA HIS A 55 4.87 3.00 -8.14
C HIS A 55 6.10 2.55 -7.35
N THR A 56 6.41 3.21 -6.22
CA THR A 56 7.63 2.95 -5.42
C THR A 56 7.76 1.50 -4.94
N HIS A 57 6.64 0.80 -4.73
CA HIS A 57 6.68 -0.61 -4.31
C HIS A 57 7.26 -1.57 -5.37
N VAL A 58 7.48 -1.13 -6.61
CA VAL A 58 8.17 -1.93 -7.63
C VAL A 58 9.57 -2.35 -7.17
N HIS A 59 10.20 -1.56 -6.30
CA HIS A 59 11.49 -1.92 -5.72
C HIS A 59 11.44 -3.17 -4.85
N TRP A 60 10.27 -3.54 -4.31
CA TRP A 60 10.11 -4.78 -3.53
C TRP A 60 10.32 -6.03 -4.39
N ILE A 61 9.78 -6.08 -5.62
CA ILE A 61 9.99 -7.21 -6.51
C ILE A 61 11.34 -7.13 -7.23
N LEU A 62 11.76 -5.94 -7.68
CA LEU A 62 13.03 -5.78 -8.39
C LEU A 62 14.25 -6.03 -7.50
N GLY A 63 14.15 -5.71 -6.20
CA GLY A 63 15.19 -5.95 -5.19
C GLY A 63 15.01 -7.24 -4.40
N ARG A 64 13.98 -8.04 -4.68
CA ARG A 64 13.66 -9.25 -3.94
C ARG A 64 14.74 -10.33 -4.11
N GLU A 65 15.02 -11.04 -3.03
CA GLU A 65 15.87 -12.23 -3.09
C GLU A 65 15.25 -13.30 -3.99
N LYS A 66 16.08 -13.90 -4.83
CA LYS A 66 15.63 -14.94 -5.78
C LYS A 66 15.55 -16.28 -5.09
N VAL A 67 14.35 -16.66 -4.69
CA VAL A 67 14.08 -17.96 -4.04
C VAL A 67 13.53 -19.03 -5.00
N GLY A 68 13.46 -18.72 -6.30
CA GLY A 68 13.05 -19.65 -7.35
C GLY A 68 11.54 -19.80 -7.56
N ASP A 69 10.73 -19.03 -6.87
CA ASP A 69 9.26 -19.05 -6.94
C ASP A 69 8.69 -18.22 -8.10
N ILE A 70 9.42 -17.19 -8.56
CA ILE A 70 9.03 -16.26 -9.62
C ILE A 70 10.15 -16.11 -10.66
N GLU A 71 9.74 -16.10 -11.93
CA GLU A 71 10.58 -15.70 -13.06
C GLU A 71 9.98 -14.43 -13.70
N ILE A 72 10.69 -13.31 -13.62
CA ILE A 72 10.30 -12.08 -14.34
C ILE A 72 10.70 -12.24 -15.80
N ILE A 73 9.70 -12.39 -16.69
CA ILE A 73 9.91 -12.60 -18.12
C ILE A 73 9.74 -11.35 -18.98
N GLY A 74 9.27 -10.26 -18.38
CA GLY A 74 9.12 -8.98 -19.06
C GLY A 74 8.71 -7.84 -18.12
N ILE A 75 9.01 -6.63 -18.57
CA ILE A 75 8.69 -5.38 -17.85
C ILE A 75 8.09 -4.43 -18.90
N VAL A 76 6.89 -3.95 -18.66
CA VAL A 76 6.25 -2.95 -19.50
C VAL A 76 6.51 -1.57 -18.91
N GLU A 77 7.33 -0.77 -19.59
CA GLU A 77 7.58 0.62 -19.23
C GLU A 77 7.86 1.45 -20.49
N PRO A 78 6.95 2.37 -20.86
CA PRO A 78 7.14 3.23 -22.01
C PRO A 78 8.25 4.27 -21.83
N ASN A 79 8.54 4.67 -20.59
CA ASN A 79 9.65 5.56 -20.29
C ASN A 79 10.97 4.77 -20.23
N ARG A 80 11.66 4.72 -21.36
CA ARG A 80 12.91 3.95 -21.47
C ARG A 80 14.03 4.48 -20.57
N GLU A 81 14.03 5.76 -20.23
CA GLU A 81 15.04 6.35 -19.34
C GLU A 81 14.83 5.87 -17.91
N LEU A 82 13.57 5.83 -17.43
CA LEU A 82 13.21 5.25 -16.14
C LEU A 82 13.57 3.76 -16.09
N ALA A 83 13.22 3.00 -17.12
CA ALA A 83 13.56 1.58 -17.20
C ALA A 83 15.08 1.36 -17.16
N GLN A 84 15.88 2.20 -17.83
CA GLN A 84 17.34 2.13 -17.81
C GLN A 84 17.89 2.43 -16.41
N GLN A 85 17.39 3.49 -15.76
CA GLN A 85 17.79 3.85 -14.39
C GLN A 85 17.56 2.68 -13.41
N TYR A 86 16.39 2.03 -13.49
CA TYR A 86 16.06 0.92 -12.61
C TYR A 86 16.79 -0.38 -12.98
N SER A 87 17.11 -0.57 -14.27
CA SER A 87 18.00 -1.64 -14.72
C SER A 87 19.41 -1.52 -14.10
N GLU A 88 19.95 -0.31 -14.06
CA GLU A 88 21.26 -0.05 -13.43
C GLU A 88 21.20 -0.25 -11.90
N GLN A 89 20.08 0.11 -11.28
CA GLN A 89 19.89 -0.05 -9.84
C GLN A 89 19.70 -1.50 -9.39
N HIS A 90 18.93 -2.29 -10.15
CA HIS A 90 18.50 -3.65 -9.77
C HIS A 90 19.15 -4.77 -10.59
N GLY A 91 19.87 -4.44 -11.64
CA GLY A 91 20.65 -5.41 -12.42
C GLY A 91 19.83 -6.29 -13.37
N TYR A 92 18.61 -5.92 -13.76
CA TYR A 92 17.88 -6.64 -14.79
C TYR A 92 18.32 -6.22 -16.21
N SER A 93 18.12 -7.10 -17.22
CA SER A 93 18.46 -6.77 -18.61
C SER A 93 17.41 -5.87 -19.25
N MET A 94 17.83 -4.86 -20.00
CA MET A 94 16.96 -4.04 -20.84
C MET A 94 16.25 -4.84 -21.96
N ASP A 95 16.67 -6.07 -22.24
CA ASP A 95 15.97 -6.98 -23.15
C ASP A 95 14.63 -7.48 -22.60
N LEU A 96 14.40 -7.31 -21.28
CA LEU A 96 13.12 -7.58 -20.65
C LEU A 96 12.12 -6.42 -20.77
N VAL A 97 12.55 -5.25 -21.26
CA VAL A 97 11.74 -4.03 -21.26
C VAL A 97 10.97 -3.88 -22.58
N TYR A 98 9.65 -3.78 -22.46
CA TYR A 98 8.70 -3.61 -23.56
C TYR A 98 8.01 -2.25 -23.47
N PRO A 99 7.72 -1.59 -24.62
CA PRO A 99 7.07 -0.28 -24.63
C PRO A 99 5.56 -0.34 -24.34
N SER A 100 4.94 -1.51 -24.43
CA SER A 100 3.50 -1.70 -24.18
C SER A 100 3.15 -3.14 -23.82
N MET A 101 1.95 -3.33 -23.28
CA MET A 101 1.40 -4.66 -22.95
C MET A 101 1.24 -5.53 -24.21
N GLU A 102 0.87 -4.94 -25.35
CA GLU A 102 0.75 -5.64 -26.63
C GLU A 102 2.10 -6.17 -27.13
N ALA A 103 3.15 -5.35 -27.02
CA ALA A 103 4.50 -5.75 -27.41
C ALA A 103 4.99 -6.91 -26.52
N LEU A 104 4.81 -6.80 -25.19
CA LEU A 104 5.12 -7.89 -24.28
C LEU A 104 4.34 -9.17 -24.63
N TRP A 105 3.02 -9.07 -24.78
CA TRP A 105 2.15 -10.23 -25.04
C TRP A 105 2.51 -10.99 -26.30
N THR A 106 2.90 -10.27 -27.34
CA THR A 106 3.30 -10.88 -28.62
C THR A 106 4.48 -11.83 -28.48
N GLU A 107 5.40 -11.56 -27.54
CA GLU A 107 6.65 -12.31 -27.39
C GLU A 107 6.69 -13.24 -26.18
N LYS A 108 6.02 -12.88 -25.06
CA LYS A 108 6.30 -13.52 -23.76
C LYS A 108 5.13 -14.28 -23.15
N GLN A 109 3.91 -13.79 -23.24
CA GLN A 109 2.70 -14.42 -22.66
C GLN A 109 2.91 -14.88 -21.20
N PRO A 110 2.95 -13.96 -20.22
CA PRO A 110 3.09 -14.28 -18.81
C PRO A 110 1.89 -15.07 -18.29
N GLU A 111 2.07 -15.85 -17.21
CA GLU A 111 1.00 -16.52 -16.48
C GLU A 111 0.29 -15.55 -15.54
N ALA A 112 1.02 -14.56 -15.00
CA ALA A 112 0.49 -13.52 -14.14
C ALA A 112 1.21 -12.18 -14.36
N VAL A 113 0.58 -11.10 -13.93
CA VAL A 113 1.18 -9.75 -13.95
C VAL A 113 1.09 -9.07 -12.60
N PHE A 114 2.09 -8.25 -12.30
CA PHE A 114 2.11 -7.33 -11.17
C PHE A 114 2.09 -5.90 -11.69
N ASP A 115 1.05 -5.13 -11.34
CA ASP A 115 0.88 -3.75 -11.78
C ASP A 115 1.44 -2.78 -10.74
N PHE A 116 2.51 -2.08 -11.14
CA PHE A 116 3.16 -0.98 -10.43
C PHE A 116 3.03 0.33 -11.21
N GLY A 117 1.97 0.44 -11.99
CA GLY A 117 1.57 1.65 -12.68
C GLY A 117 0.86 2.65 -11.75
N ARG A 118 0.13 3.58 -12.36
CA ARG A 118 -0.75 4.51 -11.65
C ARG A 118 -2.05 3.80 -11.29
N ILE A 119 -2.67 4.15 -10.18
CA ILE A 119 -3.93 3.53 -9.75
C ILE A 119 -5.03 3.64 -10.83
N TYR A 120 -5.05 4.76 -11.56
CA TYR A 120 -5.98 4.95 -12.67
C TYR A 120 -5.84 3.89 -13.77
N ASP A 121 -4.61 3.41 -14.02
CA ASP A 121 -4.31 2.48 -15.12
C ASP A 121 -4.56 1.01 -14.77
N HIS A 122 -4.83 0.67 -13.52
CA HIS A 122 -5.17 -0.71 -13.12
C HIS A 122 -6.31 -1.30 -13.95
N LEU A 123 -7.34 -0.50 -14.25
CA LEU A 123 -8.44 -0.95 -15.11
C LEU A 123 -7.94 -1.34 -16.51
N ALA A 124 -7.04 -0.57 -17.11
CA ALA A 124 -6.49 -0.88 -18.44
C ALA A 124 -5.67 -2.18 -18.42
N THR A 125 -4.92 -2.43 -17.36
CA THR A 125 -4.19 -3.68 -17.15
C THR A 125 -5.15 -4.87 -17.06
N VAL A 126 -6.22 -4.76 -16.27
CA VAL A 126 -7.23 -5.82 -16.16
C VAL A 126 -7.97 -6.03 -17.48
N GLN A 127 -8.36 -4.96 -18.19
CA GLN A 127 -8.99 -5.04 -19.51
C GLN A 127 -8.11 -5.76 -20.55
N PHE A 128 -6.80 -5.59 -20.44
CA PHE A 128 -5.87 -6.22 -21.37
C PHE A 128 -5.59 -7.69 -21.03
N PHE A 129 -5.36 -8.02 -19.76
CA PHE A 129 -4.85 -9.33 -19.35
C PHE A 129 -5.95 -10.32 -18.97
N ALA A 130 -7.05 -9.90 -18.34
CA ALA A 130 -8.12 -10.82 -17.92
C ALA A 130 -8.72 -11.62 -19.10
N PRO A 131 -9.03 -11.02 -20.28
CA PRO A 131 -9.53 -11.77 -21.43
C PRO A 131 -8.55 -12.80 -22.01
N LYS A 132 -7.31 -12.78 -21.54
CA LYS A 132 -6.25 -13.73 -21.95
C LYS A 132 -6.03 -14.83 -20.92
N GLY A 133 -6.80 -14.82 -19.82
CA GLY A 133 -6.67 -15.78 -18.73
C GLY A 133 -5.40 -15.58 -17.90
N VAL A 134 -4.90 -14.35 -17.80
CA VAL A 134 -3.71 -13.99 -17.03
C VAL A 134 -4.15 -13.44 -15.69
N ASP A 135 -3.63 -14.00 -14.59
CA ASP A 135 -3.90 -13.56 -13.23
C ASP A 135 -3.19 -12.23 -12.91
N ILE A 136 -3.77 -11.42 -12.03
CA ILE A 136 -3.35 -10.04 -11.86
C ILE A 136 -3.22 -9.70 -10.38
N MET A 137 -2.13 -9.06 -9.99
CA MET A 137 -2.01 -8.34 -8.74
C MET A 137 -1.75 -6.87 -9.04
N VAL A 138 -2.57 -6.00 -8.46
CA VAL A 138 -2.40 -4.54 -8.56
C VAL A 138 -1.97 -3.95 -7.22
N GLU A 139 -1.35 -2.77 -7.24
CA GLU A 139 -1.07 -2.00 -6.04
C GLU A 139 -2.33 -1.41 -5.40
N LYS A 140 -2.21 -1.03 -4.14
CA LYS A 140 -3.30 -0.40 -3.38
C LYS A 140 -3.50 1.07 -3.78
N PRO A 141 -4.76 1.57 -3.69
CA PRO A 141 -6.01 0.81 -3.64
C PRO A 141 -6.35 0.14 -4.97
N LEU A 142 -7.27 -0.82 -4.95
CA LEU A 142 -7.70 -1.57 -6.14
C LEU A 142 -7.99 -0.66 -7.35
N ALA A 143 -8.70 0.45 -7.13
CA ALA A 143 -9.11 1.37 -8.19
C ALA A 143 -9.30 2.80 -7.65
N VAL A 144 -9.27 3.78 -8.54
CA VAL A 144 -9.47 5.21 -8.21
C VAL A 144 -10.92 5.56 -7.85
N ASN A 145 -11.89 4.74 -8.23
CA ASN A 145 -13.32 4.96 -7.96
C ASN A 145 -14.12 3.64 -8.10
N TRP A 146 -15.38 3.69 -7.71
CA TRP A 146 -16.26 2.52 -7.73
C TRP A 146 -16.56 2.00 -9.16
N ASP A 147 -16.67 2.87 -10.16
CA ASP A 147 -16.92 2.46 -11.54
C ASP A 147 -15.77 1.61 -12.10
N HIS A 148 -14.52 2.03 -11.90
CA HIS A 148 -13.36 1.22 -12.27
C HIS A 148 -13.34 -0.12 -11.53
N ALA A 149 -13.61 -0.12 -10.22
CA ALA A 149 -13.60 -1.35 -9.42
C ALA A 149 -14.65 -2.34 -9.90
N GLN A 150 -15.87 -1.89 -10.23
CA GLN A 150 -16.94 -2.74 -10.77
C GLN A 150 -16.55 -3.35 -12.13
N GLN A 151 -15.95 -2.56 -13.02
CA GLN A 151 -15.50 -3.06 -14.32
C GLN A 151 -14.38 -4.10 -14.16
N MET A 152 -13.43 -3.87 -13.25
CA MET A 152 -12.34 -4.80 -12.97
C MET A 152 -12.89 -6.12 -12.38
N ALA A 153 -13.81 -6.04 -11.42
CA ALA A 153 -14.45 -7.22 -10.82
C ALA A 153 -15.21 -8.04 -11.85
N LYS A 154 -16.00 -7.38 -12.71
CA LYS A 154 -16.72 -8.04 -13.77
C LYS A 154 -15.79 -8.79 -14.73
N LEU A 155 -14.69 -8.17 -15.13
CA LEU A 155 -13.70 -8.81 -16.01
C LEU A 155 -13.03 -10.01 -15.34
N ALA A 156 -12.65 -9.88 -14.07
CA ALA A 156 -12.05 -10.98 -13.33
C ALA A 156 -13.02 -12.19 -13.21
N GLU A 157 -14.30 -11.93 -12.91
CA GLU A 157 -15.34 -12.97 -12.85
C GLU A 157 -15.62 -13.60 -14.22
N GLU A 158 -15.82 -12.79 -15.27
CA GLU A 158 -16.11 -13.26 -16.64
C GLU A 158 -15.00 -14.15 -17.21
N HIS A 159 -13.75 -13.85 -16.86
CA HIS A 159 -12.59 -14.58 -17.39
C HIS A 159 -11.97 -15.54 -16.39
N GLN A 160 -12.55 -15.66 -15.18
CA GLN A 160 -12.10 -16.58 -14.13
C GLN A 160 -10.62 -16.42 -13.80
N VAL A 161 -10.15 -15.17 -13.66
CA VAL A 161 -8.80 -14.83 -13.24
C VAL A 161 -8.79 -14.32 -11.80
N GLU A 162 -7.72 -14.63 -11.10
CA GLU A 162 -7.45 -14.05 -9.77
C GLU A 162 -7.03 -12.59 -9.92
N LEU A 163 -7.69 -11.71 -9.17
CA LEU A 163 -7.36 -10.28 -9.09
C LEU A 163 -7.14 -9.91 -7.63
N LEU A 164 -5.87 -9.75 -7.27
CA LEU A 164 -5.44 -9.42 -5.92
C LEU A 164 -5.00 -7.95 -5.83
N THR A 165 -5.10 -7.40 -4.62
CA THR A 165 -4.59 -6.06 -4.31
C THR A 165 -3.51 -6.16 -3.23
N ASN A 166 -2.35 -5.54 -3.48
CA ASN A 166 -1.23 -5.54 -2.57
C ASN A 166 -1.32 -4.39 -1.56
N TYR A 167 -1.18 -4.71 -0.27
CA TYR A 167 -1.01 -3.75 0.82
C TYR A 167 0.20 -4.12 1.67
N GLU A 168 1.02 -3.17 2.04
CA GLU A 168 2.13 -3.40 2.96
C GLU A 168 1.66 -4.06 4.27
N THR A 169 0.56 -3.58 4.84
CA THR A 169 0.01 -4.08 6.11
C THR A 169 -0.59 -5.49 6.04
N SER A 170 -0.82 -6.02 4.84
CA SER A 170 -1.23 -7.41 4.65
C SER A 170 -0.12 -8.40 4.97
N TRP A 171 1.13 -7.94 5.11
CA TRP A 171 2.29 -8.76 5.40
C TRP A 171 2.82 -8.53 6.81
N TYR A 172 2.04 -7.85 7.66
CA TYR A 172 2.36 -7.61 9.05
C TYR A 172 1.87 -8.76 9.95
N GLY A 173 2.77 -9.37 10.71
CA GLY A 173 2.41 -10.40 11.70
C GLY A 173 1.40 -9.89 12.73
N SER A 174 1.54 -8.62 13.16
CA SER A 174 0.63 -7.96 14.09
C SER A 174 -0.81 -7.87 13.58
N THR A 175 -1.02 -7.72 12.25
CA THR A 175 -2.36 -7.70 11.64
C THR A 175 -3.06 -9.05 11.84
N TYR A 176 -2.37 -10.17 11.57
CA TYR A 176 -2.92 -11.52 11.75
C TYR A 176 -3.07 -11.88 13.24
N GLN A 177 -2.13 -11.46 14.08
CA GLN A 177 -2.24 -11.66 15.51
C GLN A 177 -3.46 -10.93 16.10
N ALA A 178 -3.76 -9.71 15.59
CA ALA A 178 -4.96 -8.98 16.01
C ALA A 178 -6.25 -9.75 15.64
N LYS A 179 -6.34 -10.35 14.45
CA LYS A 179 -7.46 -11.21 14.06
C LYS A 179 -7.64 -12.38 15.05
N SER A 180 -6.55 -13.07 15.36
CA SER A 180 -6.55 -14.16 16.33
C SER A 180 -7.06 -13.71 17.73
N PHE A 181 -6.65 -12.51 18.19
CA PHE A 181 -7.10 -11.96 19.48
C PHE A 181 -8.58 -11.57 19.46
N VAL A 182 -9.08 -11.06 18.35
CA VAL A 182 -10.50 -10.72 18.16
C VAL A 182 -11.38 -11.98 18.14
N GLN A 183 -10.92 -13.04 17.50
CA GLN A 183 -11.65 -14.32 17.44
C GLN A 183 -11.67 -15.05 18.80
N ASP A 184 -10.70 -14.79 19.66
CA ASP A 184 -10.65 -15.33 21.00
C ASP A 184 -11.41 -14.42 21.98
N THR A 185 -12.64 -14.83 22.34
CA THR A 185 -13.50 -14.08 23.25
C THR A 185 -12.93 -13.90 24.67
N ALA A 186 -11.96 -14.71 25.06
CA ALA A 186 -11.25 -14.56 26.34
C ALA A 186 -10.11 -13.51 26.24
N LYS A 187 -9.72 -13.11 25.04
CA LYS A 187 -8.73 -12.05 24.81
C LYS A 187 -9.42 -10.72 24.55
N VAL A 188 -9.56 -10.34 23.30
CA VAL A 188 -10.19 -9.06 22.91
C VAL A 188 -11.71 -9.21 22.78
N GLY A 189 -12.16 -10.31 22.18
CA GLY A 189 -13.58 -10.57 21.93
C GLY A 189 -14.21 -9.65 20.87
N PRO A 190 -15.53 -9.54 20.85
CA PRO A 190 -16.24 -8.73 19.87
C PRO A 190 -15.76 -7.29 19.84
N ILE A 191 -15.50 -6.78 18.64
CA ILE A 191 -15.00 -5.43 18.41
C ILE A 191 -16.09 -4.40 18.71
N SER A 192 -15.79 -3.42 19.57
CA SER A 192 -16.61 -2.23 19.78
C SER A 192 -16.11 -1.03 19.01
N ARG A 193 -14.79 -0.92 18.82
CA ARG A 193 -14.16 0.17 18.07
C ARG A 193 -12.83 -0.25 17.47
N LEU A 194 -12.55 0.28 16.28
CA LEU A 194 -11.22 0.27 15.64
C LEU A 194 -10.76 1.70 15.41
N VAL A 195 -9.46 1.97 15.62
CA VAL A 195 -8.85 3.25 15.27
C VAL A 195 -7.58 2.96 14.47
N PHE A 196 -7.47 3.56 13.31
CA PHE A 196 -6.30 3.47 12.44
C PHE A 196 -5.65 4.83 12.29
N ASN A 197 -4.34 4.88 12.46
CA ASN A 197 -3.55 6.07 12.18
C ASN A 197 -2.50 5.70 11.14
N THR A 198 -2.71 6.19 9.92
CA THR A 198 -1.91 5.81 8.77
C THR A 198 -1.40 7.04 8.03
N GLY A 199 -0.13 7.05 7.68
CA GLY A 199 0.49 8.16 6.97
C GLY A 199 1.94 8.43 7.34
N HIS A 200 2.41 9.57 6.87
CA HIS A 200 3.78 10.05 7.04
C HIS A 200 3.83 11.58 6.91
N PRO A 201 5.00 12.25 7.01
CA PRO A 201 5.10 13.71 6.88
C PRO A 201 4.66 14.30 5.53
N GLY A 202 4.52 13.47 4.50
CA GLY A 202 4.12 13.82 3.15
C GLY A 202 5.07 13.23 2.10
N PRO A 203 4.57 12.83 0.92
CA PRO A 203 5.39 12.15 -0.08
C PRO A 203 6.52 13.04 -0.64
N ILE A 204 6.32 14.35 -0.74
CA ILE A 204 7.37 15.29 -1.14
C ILE A 204 8.43 15.39 -0.04
N GLU A 205 8.00 15.55 1.22
CA GLU A 205 8.89 15.77 2.37
C GLU A 205 9.74 14.53 2.70
N ILE A 206 9.22 13.33 2.46
CA ILE A 206 10.02 12.10 2.65
C ILE A 206 10.88 11.75 1.43
N GLY A 207 10.80 12.55 0.34
CA GLY A 207 11.65 12.40 -0.83
C GLY A 207 11.25 11.27 -1.77
N CYS A 208 9.94 11.04 -1.97
CA CYS A 208 9.47 10.11 -2.99
C CYS A 208 9.95 10.52 -4.39
N ASN A 209 10.13 9.53 -5.26
CA ASN A 209 10.61 9.73 -6.61
C ASN A 209 9.66 10.61 -7.45
N PRO A 210 10.18 11.43 -8.38
CA PRO A 210 9.36 12.31 -9.21
C PRO A 210 8.26 11.59 -9.99
N GLU A 211 8.55 10.43 -10.57
CA GLU A 211 7.61 9.60 -11.33
C GLU A 211 6.44 9.08 -10.48
N PHE A 212 6.67 8.87 -9.17
CA PHE A 212 5.62 8.52 -8.22
C PHE A 212 4.79 9.76 -7.83
N LEU A 213 5.45 10.88 -7.53
CA LEU A 213 4.80 12.13 -7.13
C LEU A 213 3.88 12.69 -8.21
N GLU A 214 4.26 12.55 -9.49
CA GLU A 214 3.51 13.07 -10.63
C GLU A 214 2.05 12.60 -10.63
N TRP A 215 1.80 11.33 -10.36
CA TRP A 215 0.46 10.77 -10.36
C TRP A 215 -0.18 10.72 -8.97
N LEU A 216 0.62 10.52 -7.91
CA LEU A 216 0.09 10.42 -6.54
C LEU A 216 -0.59 11.71 -6.09
N THR A 217 -0.09 12.87 -6.54
CA THR A 217 -0.63 14.19 -6.23
C THR A 217 -1.64 14.70 -7.27
N ASP A 218 -2.07 13.86 -8.20
CA ASP A 218 -3.10 14.17 -9.18
C ASP A 218 -4.43 13.50 -8.81
N PRO A 219 -5.53 14.27 -8.63
CA PRO A 219 -6.81 13.74 -8.15
C PRO A 219 -7.48 12.74 -9.11
N VAL A 220 -7.11 12.74 -10.40
CA VAL A 220 -7.64 11.80 -11.37
C VAL A 220 -6.84 10.50 -11.34
N LEU A 221 -5.51 10.62 -11.33
CA LEU A 221 -4.62 9.46 -11.46
C LEU A 221 -4.51 8.62 -10.18
N ASN A 222 -4.70 9.26 -9.02
CA ASN A 222 -4.71 8.61 -7.70
C ASN A 222 -6.13 8.49 -7.11
N GLY A 223 -7.13 9.24 -7.61
CA GLY A 223 -8.48 9.29 -7.05
C GLY A 223 -8.63 10.22 -5.85
N GLY A 224 -7.61 11.00 -5.51
CA GLY A 224 -7.53 11.92 -4.37
C GLY A 224 -6.10 12.07 -3.88
N GLY A 225 -5.92 12.52 -2.66
CA GLY A 225 -4.63 12.64 -1.97
C GLY A 225 -4.47 11.59 -0.86
N ALA A 226 -4.36 12.05 0.38
CA ALA A 226 -4.20 11.19 1.55
C ALA A 226 -5.39 10.25 1.79
N LEU A 227 -6.61 10.63 1.35
CA LEU A 227 -7.81 9.81 1.51
C LEU A 227 -7.65 8.43 0.86
N PRO A 228 -7.44 8.28 -0.47
CA PRO A 228 -7.22 6.98 -1.07
C PRO A 228 -5.88 6.38 -0.68
N ASP A 229 -4.80 7.17 -0.60
CA ASP A 229 -3.45 6.66 -0.37
C ASP A 229 -3.29 5.99 1.00
N PHE A 230 -3.80 6.60 2.07
CA PHE A 230 -3.70 6.08 3.44
C PHE A 230 -5.03 5.62 4.05
N GLY A 231 -6.16 6.18 3.62
CA GLY A 231 -7.48 5.72 4.08
C GLY A 231 -7.76 4.27 3.72
N CYS A 232 -7.22 3.80 2.60
CA CYS A 232 -7.37 2.43 2.13
C CYS A 232 -6.84 1.38 3.11
N TYR A 233 -5.77 1.65 3.86
CA TYR A 233 -5.21 0.71 4.84
C TYR A 233 -6.20 0.40 5.97
N GLY A 234 -6.77 1.45 6.58
CA GLY A 234 -7.77 1.27 7.63
C GLY A 234 -9.07 0.64 7.11
N ALA A 235 -9.49 1.01 5.90
CA ALA A 235 -10.66 0.40 5.26
C ALA A 235 -10.44 -1.09 4.97
N ASN A 236 -9.24 -1.49 4.50
CA ASN A 236 -8.89 -2.87 4.18
C ASN A 236 -8.89 -3.76 5.42
N ILE A 237 -8.16 -3.35 6.47
CA ILE A 237 -8.06 -4.15 7.69
C ILE A 237 -9.40 -4.18 8.45
N SER A 238 -10.13 -3.05 8.52
CA SER A 238 -11.43 -3.03 9.20
C SER A 238 -12.46 -3.92 8.51
N SER A 239 -12.51 -3.89 7.17
CA SER A 239 -13.40 -4.78 6.40
C SER A 239 -13.09 -6.26 6.67
N TRP A 240 -11.81 -6.64 6.68
CA TRP A 240 -11.39 -8.00 7.00
C TRP A 240 -11.68 -8.41 8.44
N LEU A 241 -11.40 -7.54 9.44
CA LEU A 241 -11.69 -7.82 10.85
C LEU A 241 -13.19 -7.93 11.15
N LEU A 242 -14.02 -7.17 10.40
CA LEU A 242 -15.47 -7.17 10.49
C LEU A 242 -16.14 -8.10 9.45
N GLU A 243 -15.37 -9.03 8.86
CA GLU A 243 -15.85 -10.09 7.98
C GLU A 243 -16.70 -9.58 6.79
N GLY A 244 -16.27 -8.45 6.19
CA GLY A 244 -16.92 -7.84 5.05
C GLY A 244 -18.22 -7.09 5.36
N ALA A 245 -18.56 -6.90 6.65
CA ALA A 245 -19.73 -6.12 7.02
C ALA A 245 -19.73 -4.75 6.33
N ALA A 246 -20.90 -4.33 5.85
CA ALA A 246 -21.07 -2.99 5.30
C ALA A 246 -21.31 -1.99 6.43
N PRO A 247 -20.69 -0.80 6.43
CA PRO A 247 -21.07 0.24 7.36
C PRO A 247 -22.51 0.71 7.11
N LEU A 248 -23.18 1.18 8.15
CA LEU A 248 -24.50 1.83 8.03
C LEU A 248 -24.34 3.21 7.41
N ARG A 249 -23.39 3.99 7.95
CA ARG A 249 -23.09 5.35 7.53
C ARG A 249 -21.60 5.62 7.47
N VAL A 250 -21.22 6.52 6.59
CA VAL A 250 -19.84 7.02 6.47
C VAL A 250 -19.83 8.53 6.61
N SER A 251 -18.95 9.04 7.45
CA SER A 251 -18.65 10.47 7.59
C SER A 251 -17.18 10.71 7.31
N CYS A 252 -16.87 11.75 6.54
CA CYS A 252 -15.48 12.10 6.26
C CYS A 252 -15.30 13.63 6.27
N VAL A 253 -14.15 14.05 6.81
CA VAL A 253 -13.66 15.42 6.74
C VAL A 253 -12.28 15.40 6.14
N THR A 254 -12.10 16.06 5.02
CA THR A 254 -10.79 16.27 4.39
C THR A 254 -10.27 17.67 4.65
N ARG A 255 -8.94 17.80 4.65
CA ARG A 255 -8.25 19.08 4.77
C ARG A 255 -7.05 19.12 3.84
N GLN A 256 -6.74 20.34 3.43
CA GLN A 256 -5.52 20.68 2.72
C GLN A 256 -4.72 21.60 3.64
N ARG A 257 -3.78 21.00 4.40
CA ARG A 257 -2.96 21.72 5.39
C ARG A 257 -1.75 22.36 4.76
N LYS A 258 -1.26 21.77 3.67
CA LYS A 258 -0.06 22.19 2.92
C LYS A 258 -0.42 22.47 1.45
N PRO A 259 -1.32 23.46 1.18
CA PRO A 259 -1.81 23.74 -0.18
C PRO A 259 -0.70 24.19 -1.13
N GLU A 260 0.42 24.71 -0.61
CA GLU A 260 1.59 25.08 -1.40
C GLU A 260 2.37 23.86 -1.93
N LEU A 261 2.31 22.72 -1.24
CA LEU A 261 2.94 21.46 -1.65
C LEU A 261 1.98 20.57 -2.42
N TYR A 262 0.71 20.49 -1.97
CA TYR A 262 -0.33 19.64 -2.55
C TYR A 262 -1.52 20.47 -3.03
N PRO A 263 -1.36 21.30 -4.09
CA PRO A 263 -2.39 22.28 -4.49
C PRO A 263 -3.67 21.67 -5.06
N LYS A 264 -3.64 20.39 -5.46
CA LYS A 264 -4.76 19.73 -6.18
C LYS A 264 -5.54 18.74 -5.34
N VAL A 265 -4.96 18.27 -4.22
CA VAL A 265 -5.50 17.17 -3.41
C VAL A 265 -5.47 17.49 -1.94
N GLU A 266 -6.26 16.78 -1.15
CA GLU A 266 -6.20 16.82 0.31
C GLU A 266 -4.98 16.05 0.83
N ASP A 267 -4.40 16.54 1.92
CA ASP A 267 -3.29 15.91 2.61
C ASP A 267 -3.68 15.33 3.99
N GLU A 268 -4.95 15.46 4.35
CA GLU A 268 -5.54 14.87 5.56
C GLU A 268 -6.99 14.43 5.30
N ALA A 269 -7.32 13.22 5.73
CA ALA A 269 -8.69 12.72 5.74
C ALA A 269 -8.98 11.98 7.06
N ASN A 270 -10.07 12.37 7.72
CA ASN A 270 -10.58 11.72 8.90
C ASN A 270 -11.92 11.06 8.54
N ILE A 271 -11.92 9.73 8.50
CA ILE A 271 -13.07 8.91 8.09
C ILE A 271 -13.64 8.24 9.33
N PHE A 272 -14.96 8.29 9.48
CA PHE A 272 -15.69 7.58 10.51
C PHE A 272 -16.73 6.66 9.87
N LEU A 273 -16.65 5.36 10.20
CA LEU A 273 -17.58 4.33 9.75
C LEU A 273 -18.44 3.89 10.93
N GLU A 274 -19.75 3.94 10.76
CA GLU A 274 -20.73 3.46 11.76
C GLU A 274 -21.24 2.08 11.34
N TYR A 275 -21.13 1.11 12.23
CA TYR A 275 -21.71 -0.22 12.08
C TYR A 275 -22.75 -0.45 13.19
N GLU A 276 -23.53 -1.52 13.08
CA GLU A 276 -24.60 -1.80 14.05
C GLU A 276 -24.10 -1.90 15.50
N GLN A 277 -22.95 -2.54 15.70
CA GLN A 277 -22.39 -2.81 17.05
C GLN A 277 -20.97 -2.27 17.24
N SER A 278 -20.40 -1.66 16.22
CA SER A 278 -19.03 -1.15 16.26
C SER A 278 -18.86 0.15 15.49
N SER A 279 -17.73 0.78 15.66
CA SER A 279 -17.33 1.95 14.88
C SER A 279 -15.87 1.85 14.45
N VAL A 280 -15.54 2.47 13.32
CA VAL A 280 -14.17 2.54 12.82
C VAL A 280 -13.81 3.99 12.57
N GLN A 281 -12.66 4.41 13.07
CA GLN A 281 -12.06 5.71 12.79
C GLN A 281 -10.76 5.50 12.03
N ILE A 282 -10.61 6.17 10.88
CA ILE A 282 -9.42 6.12 10.06
C ILE A 282 -8.87 7.54 9.92
N ASN A 283 -7.67 7.77 10.42
CA ASN A 283 -6.94 9.02 10.36
C ASN A 283 -5.81 8.87 9.32
N ALA A 284 -6.11 9.25 8.08
CA ALA A 284 -5.18 9.21 6.97
C ALA A 284 -4.53 10.58 6.79
N SER A 285 -3.19 10.66 6.73
CA SER A 285 -2.55 11.97 6.62
C SER A 285 -1.15 11.93 6.02
N TRP A 286 -0.85 12.93 5.21
CA TRP A 286 0.48 13.33 4.77
C TRP A 286 1.08 14.44 5.65
N ASP A 287 0.48 14.68 6.83
CA ASP A 287 0.90 15.74 7.77
C ASP A 287 1.24 15.19 9.17
N TRP A 288 1.56 13.89 9.27
CA TRP A 288 2.11 13.31 10.49
C TRP A 288 3.58 13.77 10.68
N SER A 289 4.01 13.90 11.93
CA SER A 289 5.42 14.23 12.23
C SER A 289 6.39 13.06 11.98
N HIS A 290 5.88 11.86 11.75
CA HIS A 290 6.62 10.61 11.55
C HIS A 290 5.76 9.60 10.81
N ASN A 291 6.39 8.55 10.28
CA ASN A 291 5.67 7.44 9.66
C ASN A 291 4.89 6.68 10.73
N ARG A 292 3.62 6.40 10.43
CA ARG A 292 2.78 5.53 11.27
C ARG A 292 1.78 4.75 10.43
N LYS A 293 1.63 3.48 10.82
CA LYS A 293 0.60 2.55 10.32
C LYS A 293 0.19 1.68 11.50
N ASP A 294 -0.35 2.32 12.54
CA ASP A 294 -0.77 1.70 13.78
C ASP A 294 -2.28 1.50 13.83
N MET A 295 -2.71 0.49 14.57
CA MET A 295 -4.09 0.11 14.73
C MET A 295 -4.41 -0.16 16.21
N GLU A 296 -5.47 0.48 16.72
CA GLU A 296 -6.03 0.20 18.03
C GLU A 296 -7.32 -0.61 17.88
N VAL A 297 -7.44 -1.69 18.64
CA VAL A 297 -8.60 -2.57 18.68
C VAL A 297 -9.21 -2.55 20.09
N PHE A 298 -10.41 -2.02 20.20
CA PHE A 298 -11.19 -2.01 21.42
C PHE A 298 -12.24 -3.13 21.33
N GLY A 299 -12.05 -4.14 22.12
CA GLY A 299 -13.04 -5.22 22.27
C GLY A 299 -13.85 -5.09 23.56
N ASN A 300 -14.78 -6.02 23.75
CA ASN A 300 -15.59 -6.06 24.97
C ASN A 300 -14.79 -6.50 26.21
N SER A 301 -13.70 -7.24 26.01
CA SER A 301 -12.92 -7.85 27.09
C SER A 301 -11.58 -7.17 27.32
N ALA A 302 -10.98 -6.57 26.27
CA ALA A 302 -9.63 -6.01 26.34
C ALA A 302 -9.39 -4.97 25.26
N PHE A 303 -8.23 -4.34 25.35
CA PHE A 303 -7.66 -3.44 24.34
C PHE A 303 -6.37 -4.03 23.76
N LEU A 304 -6.19 -3.86 22.47
CA LEU A 304 -4.99 -4.24 21.74
C LEU A 304 -4.52 -3.07 20.88
N HIS A 305 -3.21 -2.79 20.89
CA HIS A 305 -2.59 -1.79 20.03
C HIS A 305 -1.48 -2.44 19.18
N CYS A 306 -1.64 -2.50 17.88
CA CYS A 306 -0.61 -2.90 16.95
C CYS A 306 0.18 -1.66 16.55
N LEU A 307 1.39 -1.52 17.06
CA LEU A 307 2.23 -0.32 16.89
C LEU A 307 2.90 -0.27 15.49
N ASN A 308 3.22 -1.43 14.96
CA ASN A 308 3.85 -1.63 13.65
C ASN A 308 3.65 -3.10 13.20
N GLY A 309 4.43 -3.57 12.24
CA GLY A 309 4.32 -4.94 11.70
C GLY A 309 4.50 -6.06 12.72
N GLN A 310 5.11 -5.79 13.87
CA GLN A 310 5.43 -6.80 14.90
C GLN A 310 5.09 -6.39 16.32
N ASP A 311 5.40 -5.15 16.70
CA ASP A 311 5.28 -4.70 18.09
C ASP A 311 3.83 -4.40 18.42
N MET A 312 3.37 -4.92 19.55
CA MET A 312 2.00 -4.80 20.01
C MET A 312 1.96 -4.51 21.53
N GLU A 313 0.89 -3.86 21.96
CA GLU A 313 0.54 -3.70 23.38
C GLU A 313 -0.82 -4.34 23.64
N TYR A 314 -0.91 -5.14 24.67
CA TYR A 314 -2.15 -5.78 25.10
C TYR A 314 -2.52 -5.34 26.52
N LEU A 315 -3.75 -4.90 26.72
CA LEU A 315 -4.31 -4.48 28.02
C LEU A 315 -5.59 -5.27 28.28
N PRO A 316 -5.51 -6.39 29.02
CA PRO A 316 -6.69 -7.18 29.37
C PRO A 316 -7.59 -6.46 30.38
N SER A 317 -7.00 -5.73 31.34
CA SER A 317 -7.69 -4.87 32.30
C SER A 317 -6.74 -3.85 32.92
N GLU A 318 -7.29 -2.81 33.56
CA GLU A 318 -6.45 -1.84 34.31
C GLU A 318 -5.67 -2.48 35.47
N GLU A 319 -6.22 -3.52 36.08
CA GLU A 319 -5.60 -4.23 37.25
C GLU A 319 -4.41 -5.08 36.79
N GLU A 320 -4.51 -5.73 35.60
CA GLU A 320 -3.44 -6.57 35.03
C GLU A 320 -2.36 -5.73 34.36
N GLY A 321 -2.70 -4.52 33.91
CA GLY A 321 -1.78 -3.59 33.27
C GLY A 321 -1.45 -3.97 31.83
N ARG A 322 -0.62 -3.14 31.18
CA ARG A 322 -0.19 -3.34 29.79
C ARG A 322 0.94 -4.34 29.67
N THR A 323 0.83 -5.24 28.71
CA THR A 323 1.88 -6.19 28.31
C THR A 323 2.37 -5.86 26.90
N GLN A 324 3.70 -5.77 26.74
CA GLN A 324 4.33 -5.67 25.43
C GLN A 324 4.36 -7.06 24.80
N LEU A 325 3.92 -7.15 23.55
CA LEU A 325 3.92 -8.37 22.76
C LEU A 325 4.72 -8.15 21.48
N LYS A 326 5.24 -9.23 20.93
CA LYS A 326 5.81 -9.26 19.61
C LYS A 326 5.06 -10.31 18.79
N ALA A 327 4.48 -9.92 17.67
CA ALA A 327 3.81 -10.83 16.77
C ALA A 327 4.82 -11.73 16.07
N ASP A 328 4.44 -12.97 15.82
CA ASP A 328 5.23 -13.89 15.04
C ASP A 328 5.30 -13.42 13.58
N ALA A 329 6.43 -13.72 12.93
CA ALA A 329 6.56 -13.55 11.49
C ALA A 329 5.55 -14.46 10.76
N LEU A 330 5.08 -14.02 9.61
CA LEU A 330 4.22 -14.86 8.77
C LEU A 330 4.98 -16.09 8.27
N ALA A 331 4.26 -17.17 8.07
CA ALA A 331 4.86 -18.43 7.60
C ALA A 331 5.56 -18.25 6.25
N PRO A 332 6.65 -19.00 5.99
CA PRO A 332 7.29 -19.01 4.68
C PRO A 332 6.29 -19.25 3.54
N GLY A 333 6.36 -18.45 2.48
CA GLY A 333 5.39 -18.45 1.39
C GLY A 333 4.17 -17.52 1.60
N PHE A 334 4.01 -16.97 2.82
CA PHE A 334 2.93 -16.04 3.16
C PHE A 334 3.45 -14.70 3.69
N HIS A 335 4.75 -14.49 3.66
CA HIS A 335 5.44 -13.35 4.27
C HIS A 335 5.58 -12.14 3.35
N ASP A 336 5.35 -12.30 2.05
CA ASP A 336 5.40 -11.24 1.06
C ASP A 336 4.30 -11.43 -0.03
N PRO A 337 3.91 -10.38 -0.77
CA PRO A 337 2.84 -10.45 -1.76
C PRO A 337 3.12 -11.45 -2.89
N PHE A 338 4.36 -11.57 -3.28
CA PHE A 338 4.76 -12.36 -4.44
C PHE A 338 4.74 -13.85 -4.12
N ALA A 339 5.33 -14.23 -2.97
CA ALA A 339 5.24 -15.59 -2.47
C ALA A 339 3.78 -15.99 -2.22
N TYR A 340 2.98 -15.10 -1.63
CA TYR A 340 1.55 -15.34 -1.40
C TYR A 340 0.81 -15.61 -2.72
N PHE A 341 1.07 -14.81 -3.77
CA PHE A 341 0.44 -15.01 -5.07
C PHE A 341 0.79 -16.38 -5.68
N VAL A 342 2.05 -16.81 -5.50
CA VAL A 342 2.47 -18.16 -5.89
C VAL A 342 1.72 -19.23 -5.10
N GLN A 343 1.47 -19.05 -3.78
CA GLN A 343 0.64 -19.98 -3.01
C GLN A 343 -0.77 -20.09 -3.59
N VAL A 344 -1.38 -18.97 -3.97
CA VAL A 344 -2.73 -18.94 -4.58
C VAL A 344 -2.71 -19.67 -5.93
N LEU A 345 -1.81 -19.31 -6.84
CA LEU A 345 -1.86 -19.77 -8.23
C LEU A 345 -1.26 -21.16 -8.46
N LYS A 346 -0.19 -21.51 -7.74
CA LYS A 346 0.58 -22.76 -7.99
C LYS A 346 0.40 -23.82 -6.92
N LYS A 347 0.03 -23.43 -5.68
CA LYS A 347 -0.07 -24.37 -4.55
C LYS A 347 -1.51 -24.61 -4.11
N GLY A 348 -2.49 -23.98 -4.76
CA GLY A 348 -3.92 -24.21 -4.52
C GLY A 348 -4.38 -23.62 -3.17
N HIS A 349 -3.69 -22.58 -2.66
CA HIS A 349 -4.17 -21.87 -1.49
C HIS A 349 -5.49 -21.16 -1.80
N THR A 350 -6.52 -21.49 -1.04
CA THR A 350 -7.81 -20.80 -1.14
C THR A 350 -7.86 -19.67 -0.12
N MET A 351 -8.08 -18.46 -0.60
CA MET A 351 -8.26 -17.29 0.26
C MET A 351 -9.54 -17.44 1.09
N GLU A 352 -9.49 -17.04 2.36
CA GLU A 352 -10.69 -16.91 3.17
C GLU A 352 -11.59 -15.77 2.62
N PRO A 353 -12.90 -15.80 2.88
CA PRO A 353 -13.77 -14.68 2.51
C PRO A 353 -13.26 -13.36 3.07
N TYR A 354 -13.27 -12.33 2.25
CA TYR A 354 -12.73 -11.01 2.59
C TYR A 354 -11.25 -11.00 3.04
N ALA A 355 -10.43 -11.98 2.65
CA ALA A 355 -8.99 -11.92 2.88
C ALA A 355 -8.40 -10.57 2.43
N LEU A 356 -7.36 -10.08 3.13
CA LEU A 356 -6.80 -8.74 2.92
C LEU A 356 -6.49 -8.41 1.45
N ALA A 357 -5.96 -9.38 0.69
CA ALA A 357 -5.63 -9.22 -0.72
C ALA A 357 -6.80 -9.55 -1.68
N SER A 358 -7.92 -10.15 -1.20
CA SER A 358 -9.00 -10.64 -2.05
C SER A 358 -9.76 -9.52 -2.76
N LEU A 359 -10.30 -9.83 -3.94
CA LEU A 359 -11.12 -8.90 -4.70
C LEU A 359 -12.35 -8.43 -3.89
N GLU A 360 -13.03 -9.35 -3.19
CA GLU A 360 -14.22 -9.03 -2.39
C GLU A 360 -13.93 -7.97 -1.32
N ASN A 361 -12.82 -8.14 -0.57
CA ASN A 361 -12.43 -7.17 0.44
C ASN A 361 -12.11 -5.82 -0.19
N ASN A 362 -11.41 -5.83 -1.32
CA ASN A 362 -10.96 -4.61 -1.97
C ASN A 362 -12.07 -3.85 -2.72
N LEU A 363 -13.13 -4.54 -3.13
CA LEU A 363 -14.38 -3.89 -3.55
C LEU A 363 -15.02 -3.14 -2.39
N ARG A 364 -15.08 -3.74 -1.18
CA ARG A 364 -15.57 -3.05 0.03
C ARG A 364 -14.71 -1.82 0.36
N VAL A 365 -13.38 -1.93 0.23
CA VAL A 365 -12.46 -0.80 0.42
C VAL A 365 -12.82 0.34 -0.52
N VAL A 366 -12.96 0.09 -1.82
CA VAL A 366 -13.29 1.14 -2.79
C VAL A 366 -14.66 1.77 -2.50
N GLN A 367 -15.66 0.98 -2.09
CA GLN A 367 -16.96 1.50 -1.65
C GLN A 367 -16.82 2.44 -0.45
N ILE A 368 -16.02 2.07 0.55
CA ILE A 368 -15.78 2.91 1.74
C ILE A 368 -15.09 4.22 1.35
N LEU A 369 -14.04 4.16 0.51
CA LEU A 369 -13.33 5.35 0.04
C LEU A 369 -14.23 6.28 -0.79
N GLU A 370 -15.05 5.73 -1.67
CA GLU A 370 -16.02 6.47 -2.47
C GLU A 370 -17.08 7.16 -1.58
N ALA A 371 -17.64 6.43 -0.59
CA ALA A 371 -18.57 7.00 0.38
C ALA A 371 -17.90 8.11 1.21
N ALA A 372 -16.65 7.94 1.62
CA ALA A 372 -15.87 8.94 2.34
C ALA A 372 -15.65 10.21 1.49
N ARG A 373 -15.30 10.04 0.20
CA ARG A 373 -15.15 11.16 -0.74
C ARG A 373 -16.47 11.92 -0.90
N ILE A 374 -17.58 11.21 -1.13
CA ILE A 374 -18.92 11.82 -1.27
C ILE A 374 -19.32 12.55 0.01
N SER A 375 -19.07 11.96 1.18
CA SER A 375 -19.34 12.58 2.48
C SER A 375 -18.56 13.89 2.66
N ALA A 376 -17.27 13.89 2.34
CA ALA A 376 -16.41 15.08 2.43
C ALA A 376 -16.88 16.20 1.49
N GLU A 377 -17.25 15.87 0.26
CA GLU A 377 -17.79 16.83 -0.73
C GLU A 377 -19.11 17.44 -0.28
N ARG A 378 -20.04 16.61 0.22
CA ARG A 378 -21.36 17.04 0.69
C ARG A 378 -21.31 17.68 2.08
N ARG A 379 -20.25 17.45 2.86
CA ARG A 379 -20.10 17.86 4.26
C ARG A 379 -21.19 17.30 5.17
N GLU A 380 -21.61 16.08 4.90
CA GLU A 380 -22.63 15.35 5.66
C GLU A 380 -22.32 13.85 5.72
N ALA A 381 -22.89 13.16 6.70
CA ALA A 381 -22.84 11.71 6.73
C ALA A 381 -23.70 11.13 5.60
N VAL A 382 -23.20 10.07 4.95
CA VAL A 382 -23.92 9.39 3.87
C VAL A 382 -24.35 7.99 4.31
N GLU A 383 -25.57 7.61 3.93
CA GLU A 383 -26.10 6.25 4.14
C GLU A 383 -25.47 5.31 3.12
N PHE A 384 -24.71 4.30 3.60
CA PHE A 384 -23.92 3.44 2.73
C PHE A 384 -24.76 2.66 1.72
N LYS A 385 -25.91 2.12 2.18
CA LYS A 385 -26.84 1.36 1.32
C LYS A 385 -27.53 2.19 0.24
N GLU A 386 -27.57 3.51 0.34
CA GLU A 386 -28.09 4.39 -0.70
C GLU A 386 -27.11 4.59 -1.85
N LEU A 387 -25.81 4.47 -1.57
CA LEU A 387 -24.74 4.53 -2.56
C LEU A 387 -24.47 3.18 -3.22
N PHE A 388 -24.62 2.11 -2.43
CA PHE A 388 -24.31 0.73 -2.84
C PHE A 388 -25.48 -0.20 -2.45
N PRO A 389 -26.59 -0.18 -3.22
CA PRO A 389 -27.80 -0.95 -2.96
C PRO A 389 -27.66 -2.47 -3.07
#